data_4da464fc318d0a9f83a270f9085461ae
#
_entry.id   4da464fc318d0a9f83a270f9085461ae
#
_cell.length_a   1.000
_cell.length_b   1.000
_cell.length_c   1.000
_cell.angle_alpha   90.00
_cell.angle_beta   90.00
_cell.angle_gamma   90.00
#
_symmetry.space_group_name_H-M   'P 1'
#
loop_
_entity.id
_entity.type
_entity.pdbx_description
1 polymer ?
#
loop_
_entity_poly.entity_id
_entity_poly.type
_entity_poly.pdbx_seq_one_letter_code
_entity_poly.pdbx_strand_id
1 'polypeptide(L)'
;MADKLLSISLLVSGREDTTEKCLRSLKRIKDELNTEIILVDTGCPDTWQKPVESYADKFVPFTWGNDFAKARNAGLALATGEWFLFLDDDEWFEDVTPIIAFFQTGEYKEYQQAVYKARNYLQSDGSSYVDEWVARMMKLEADTHFEGSVHESLVPARGRCKKID
;
A
#
# COMPACT_ATOMS: atom_id res chain seq x y z
N MET A 1 1.61 18.97 11.33
CA MET A 1 0.69 17.83 11.56
C MET A 1 0.43 17.15 10.22
N ALA A 2 0.29 15.85 10.22
CA ALA A 2 -0.07 15.12 9.00
C ALA A 2 -1.50 15.51 8.57
N ASP A 3 -1.70 15.75 7.27
CA ASP A 3 -3.02 16.13 6.73
C ASP A 3 -3.96 14.91 6.64
N LYS A 4 -3.38 13.72 6.53
CA LYS A 4 -4.07 12.44 6.46
C LYS A 4 -3.63 11.51 7.59
N LEU A 5 -4.49 10.57 7.96
CA LEU A 5 -4.14 9.51 8.91
C LEU A 5 -3.32 8.43 8.22
N LEU A 6 -3.71 8.04 7.01
CA LEU A 6 -3.09 6.96 6.24
C LEU A 6 -2.89 7.38 4.79
N SER A 7 -1.66 7.21 4.28
CA SER A 7 -1.37 7.25 2.85
C SER A 7 -1.21 5.82 2.34
N ILE A 8 -1.95 5.44 1.31
CA ILE A 8 -1.83 4.13 0.65
C ILE A 8 -1.21 4.34 -0.72
N SER A 9 -0.08 3.69 -1.00
CA SER A 9 0.61 3.80 -2.28
C SER A 9 0.67 2.47 -3.02
N LEU A 10 0.36 2.50 -4.31
CA LEU A 10 0.45 1.37 -5.22
C LEU A 10 1.34 1.71 -6.41
N LEU A 11 2.14 0.73 -6.83
CA LEU A 11 2.72 0.72 -8.18
C LEU A 11 1.70 0.10 -9.12
N VAL A 12 1.39 0.75 -10.23
CA VAL A 12 0.43 0.27 -11.23
C VAL A 12 1.12 0.13 -12.59
N SER A 13 0.89 -0.99 -13.27
CA SER A 13 1.63 -1.36 -14.48
C SER A 13 0.75 -1.82 -15.65
N GLY A 14 -0.58 -1.72 -15.54
CA GLY A 14 -1.52 -2.12 -16.58
C GLY A 14 -2.13 -3.51 -16.40
N ARG A 15 -2.08 -4.07 -15.20
CA ARG A 15 -2.82 -5.29 -14.81
C ARG A 15 -4.25 -4.90 -14.43
N GLU A 16 -5.09 -4.61 -15.42
CA GLU A 16 -6.41 -4.01 -15.23
C GLU A 16 -7.26 -4.72 -14.18
N ASP A 17 -7.48 -6.03 -14.33
CA ASP A 17 -8.38 -6.82 -13.47
C ASP A 17 -7.92 -6.84 -12.00
N THR A 18 -6.64 -7.09 -11.76
CA THR A 18 -6.11 -7.19 -10.40
C THR A 18 -6.00 -5.82 -9.75
N THR A 19 -5.57 -4.80 -10.49
CA THR A 19 -5.50 -3.42 -9.99
C THR A 19 -6.88 -2.90 -9.60
N GLU A 20 -7.91 -3.14 -10.43
CA GLU A 20 -9.27 -2.73 -10.07
C GLU A 20 -9.76 -3.44 -8.81
N LYS A 21 -9.48 -4.74 -8.69
CA LYS A 21 -9.81 -5.51 -7.49
C LYS A 21 -9.10 -4.99 -6.25
N CYS A 22 -7.80 -4.68 -6.36
CA CYS A 22 -7.02 -4.03 -5.31
C CYS A 22 -7.68 -2.72 -4.86
N LEU A 23 -7.90 -1.79 -5.80
CA LEU A 23 -8.46 -0.46 -5.51
C LEU A 23 -9.87 -0.54 -4.90
N ARG A 24 -10.71 -1.45 -5.37
CA ARG A 24 -12.04 -1.69 -4.79
C ARG A 24 -11.96 -2.20 -3.35
N SER A 25 -10.96 -3.03 -3.02
CA SER A 25 -10.77 -3.52 -1.66
C SER A 25 -10.39 -2.42 -0.66
N LEU A 26 -9.81 -1.31 -1.13
CA LEU A 26 -9.43 -0.16 -0.33
C LEU A 26 -10.58 0.83 -0.08
N LYS A 27 -11.69 0.69 -0.81
CA LYS A 27 -12.80 1.65 -0.74
C LYS A 27 -13.29 1.89 0.68
N ARG A 28 -13.49 0.83 1.44
CA ARG A 28 -13.99 0.93 2.82
C ARG A 28 -12.97 1.62 3.75
N ILE A 29 -11.67 1.38 3.57
CA ILE A 29 -10.62 2.12 4.30
C ILE A 29 -10.74 3.63 4.00
N LYS A 30 -10.87 3.98 2.72
CA LYS A 30 -10.99 5.37 2.29
C LYS A 30 -12.27 6.04 2.82
N ASP A 31 -13.38 5.31 2.88
CA ASP A 31 -14.67 5.84 3.35
C ASP A 31 -14.69 6.04 4.89
N GLU A 32 -14.02 5.17 5.64
CA GLU A 32 -14.09 5.14 7.11
C GLU A 32 -12.89 5.80 7.82
N LEU A 33 -11.77 6.00 7.12
CA LEU A 33 -10.57 6.66 7.65
C LEU A 33 -10.20 7.87 6.79
N ASN A 34 -9.56 8.87 7.41
CA ASN A 34 -8.99 10.00 6.68
C ASN A 34 -7.75 9.56 5.87
N THR A 35 -7.99 8.97 4.70
CA THR A 35 -7.00 8.27 3.87
C THR A 35 -6.84 8.95 2.51
N GLU A 36 -5.65 8.88 1.95
CA GLU A 36 -5.37 9.20 0.55
C GLU A 36 -4.80 7.98 -0.20
N ILE A 37 -5.11 7.89 -1.49
CA ILE A 37 -4.56 6.88 -2.40
C ILE A 37 -3.61 7.54 -3.38
N ILE A 38 -2.38 7.04 -3.44
CA ILE A 38 -1.30 7.51 -4.30
C ILE A 38 -0.97 6.40 -5.29
N LEU A 39 -1.12 6.66 -6.58
CA LEU A 39 -0.78 5.71 -7.62
C LEU A 39 0.48 6.17 -8.35
N VAL A 40 1.44 5.27 -8.46
CA VAL A 40 2.66 5.45 -9.24
C VAL A 40 2.54 4.63 -10.51
N ASP A 41 2.38 5.32 -11.63
CA ASP A 41 2.25 4.70 -12.94
C ASP A 41 3.61 4.30 -13.49
N THR A 42 3.89 3.01 -13.52
CA THR A 42 5.14 2.42 -14.01
C THR A 42 5.04 1.87 -15.44
N GLY A 43 3.93 2.14 -16.14
CA GLY A 43 3.73 1.72 -17.52
C GLY A 43 2.31 1.26 -17.86
N CYS A 44 1.29 1.93 -17.33
CA CYS A 44 -0.10 1.68 -17.72
C CYS A 44 -0.33 2.04 -19.19
N PRO A 45 -1.05 1.22 -19.95
CA PRO A 45 -1.51 1.59 -21.28
C PRO A 45 -2.37 2.87 -21.26
N ASP A 46 -2.22 3.73 -22.27
CA ASP A 46 -2.99 4.99 -22.39
C ASP A 46 -4.51 4.79 -22.26
N THR A 47 -5.01 3.65 -22.75
CA THR A 47 -6.44 3.30 -22.69
C THR A 47 -6.95 3.10 -21.28
N TRP A 48 -6.07 2.74 -20.33
CA TRP A 48 -6.44 2.42 -18.96
C TRP A 48 -5.95 3.45 -17.92
N GLN A 49 -5.02 4.32 -18.30
CA GLN A 49 -4.46 5.35 -17.42
C GLN A 49 -5.54 6.23 -16.78
N LYS A 50 -6.50 6.76 -17.58
CA LYS A 50 -7.59 7.61 -17.06
C LYS A 50 -8.53 6.86 -16.11
N PRO A 51 -8.99 5.63 -16.40
CA PRO A 51 -9.77 4.85 -15.44
C PRO A 51 -9.06 4.66 -14.12
N VAL A 52 -7.77 4.26 -14.12
CA VAL A 52 -7.02 4.01 -12.89
C VAL A 52 -6.75 5.30 -12.11
N GLU A 53 -6.45 6.39 -12.81
CA GLU A 53 -6.25 7.71 -12.20
C GLU A 53 -7.47 8.18 -11.40
N SER A 54 -8.68 7.80 -11.82
CA SER A 54 -9.92 8.20 -11.14
C SER A 54 -10.05 7.66 -9.71
N TYR A 55 -9.31 6.63 -9.35
CA TYR A 55 -9.26 6.09 -7.98
C TYR A 55 -8.27 6.83 -7.08
N ALA A 56 -7.35 7.60 -7.66
CA ALA A 56 -6.26 8.24 -6.95
C ALA A 56 -6.64 9.62 -6.41
N ASP A 57 -6.13 9.96 -5.23
CA ASP A 57 -6.04 11.35 -4.78
C ASP A 57 -4.79 12.01 -5.37
N LYS A 58 -3.75 11.22 -5.63
CA LYS A 58 -2.50 11.63 -6.29
C LYS A 58 -2.07 10.56 -7.28
N PHE A 59 -1.65 11.02 -8.44
CA PHE A 59 -1.17 10.16 -9.53
C PHE A 59 0.17 10.69 -10.03
N VAL A 60 1.18 9.83 -10.11
CA VAL A 60 2.52 10.19 -10.57
C VAL A 60 3.00 9.24 -11.67
N PRO A 61 3.27 9.75 -12.88
CA PRO A 61 3.94 8.97 -13.91
C PRO A 61 5.40 8.72 -13.49
N PHE A 62 5.88 7.49 -13.66
CA PHE A 62 7.23 7.07 -13.31
C PHE A 62 7.86 6.25 -14.44
N THR A 63 9.01 6.68 -14.93
CA THR A 63 9.76 5.92 -15.93
C THR A 63 10.40 4.70 -15.27
N TRP A 64 9.91 3.51 -15.61
CA TRP A 64 10.42 2.27 -15.07
C TRP A 64 11.90 2.03 -15.42
N GLY A 65 12.71 1.80 -14.40
CA GLY A 65 14.15 1.61 -14.53
C GLY A 65 14.70 0.38 -13.79
N ASN A 66 13.87 -0.68 -13.64
CA ASN A 66 14.22 -1.91 -12.91
C ASN A 66 14.63 -1.67 -11.45
N ASP A 67 13.98 -0.71 -10.80
CA ASP A 67 14.26 -0.33 -9.42
C ASP A 67 12.95 -0.04 -8.68
N PHE A 68 12.50 -1.03 -7.91
CA PHE A 68 11.26 -0.93 -7.14
C PHE A 68 11.35 0.15 -6.06
N ALA A 69 12.48 0.25 -5.35
CA ALA A 69 12.63 1.24 -4.29
C ALA A 69 12.49 2.67 -4.84
N LYS A 70 13.06 2.97 -6.01
CA LYS A 70 12.90 4.28 -6.65
C LYS A 70 11.45 4.58 -6.99
N ALA A 71 10.73 3.62 -7.56
CA ALA A 71 9.33 3.78 -7.88
C ALA A 71 8.48 3.98 -6.62
N ARG A 72 8.70 3.17 -5.56
CA ARG A 72 8.03 3.33 -4.27
C ARG A 72 8.32 4.67 -3.61
N ASN A 73 9.59 5.13 -3.66
CA ASN A 73 9.98 6.43 -3.12
C ASN A 73 9.30 7.60 -3.84
N ALA A 74 8.98 7.48 -5.13
CA ALA A 74 8.20 8.49 -5.85
C ALA A 74 6.78 8.65 -5.26
N GLY A 75 6.14 7.54 -4.89
CA GLY A 75 4.85 7.56 -4.19
C GLY A 75 4.97 8.07 -2.75
N LEU A 76 5.99 7.59 -2.03
CA LEU A 76 6.25 8.00 -0.66
C LEU A 76 6.48 9.51 -0.52
N ALA A 77 7.18 10.12 -1.47
CA ALA A 77 7.45 11.56 -1.48
C ALA A 77 6.16 12.43 -1.57
N LEU A 78 5.05 11.84 -2.02
CA LEU A 78 3.75 12.51 -2.08
C LEU A 78 2.87 12.25 -0.85
N ALA A 79 3.28 11.33 0.03
CA ALA A 79 2.49 10.95 1.20
C ALA A 79 2.38 12.08 2.21
N THR A 80 1.17 12.32 2.72
CA THR A 80 0.87 13.31 3.76
C THR A 80 0.27 12.68 5.01
N GLY A 81 0.16 11.34 5.03
CA GLY A 81 -0.36 10.58 6.15
C GLY A 81 0.58 10.50 7.34
N GLU A 82 0.02 10.25 8.52
CA GLU A 82 0.81 9.84 9.69
C GLU A 82 1.38 8.44 9.51
N TRP A 83 0.62 7.57 8.83
CA TRP A 83 0.99 6.20 8.49
C TRP A 83 1.04 5.99 6.99
N PHE A 84 1.82 5.02 6.57
CA PHE A 84 1.98 4.62 5.18
C PHE A 84 1.71 3.12 5.02
N LEU A 85 0.92 2.76 4.02
CA LEU A 85 0.67 1.40 3.57
C LEU A 85 1.05 1.30 2.09
N PHE A 86 1.78 0.27 1.70
CA PHE A 86 2.07 0.02 0.30
C PHE A 86 1.59 -1.36 -0.15
N LEU A 87 1.14 -1.44 -1.38
CA LEU A 87 0.62 -2.65 -2.01
C LEU A 87 1.18 -2.79 -3.42
N ASP A 88 1.15 -4.00 -3.93
CA ASP A 88 1.30 -4.30 -5.34
C ASP A 88 -0.08 -4.31 -6.02
N ASP A 89 -0.14 -4.05 -7.33
CA ASP A 89 -1.38 -3.96 -8.09
C ASP A 89 -2.08 -5.33 -8.34
N ASP A 90 -1.50 -6.40 -7.81
CA ASP A 90 -2.05 -7.76 -7.79
C ASP A 90 -2.35 -8.27 -6.37
N GLU A 91 -2.29 -7.39 -5.37
CA GLU A 91 -2.69 -7.65 -3.98
C GLU A 91 -4.05 -6.98 -3.67
N TRP A 92 -4.88 -7.61 -2.87
CA TRP A 92 -6.16 -7.04 -2.40
C TRP A 92 -6.49 -7.55 -1.01
N PHE A 93 -7.29 -6.78 -0.26
CA PHE A 93 -7.81 -7.20 1.02
C PHE A 93 -9.13 -7.96 0.86
N GLU A 94 -9.26 -9.09 1.55
CA GLU A 94 -10.54 -9.79 1.70
C GLU A 94 -11.37 -9.18 2.83
N ASP A 95 -10.71 -8.77 3.92
CA ASP A 95 -11.32 -8.05 5.03
C ASP A 95 -10.39 -6.94 5.54
N VAL A 96 -10.88 -5.72 5.54
CA VAL A 96 -10.17 -4.53 6.04
C VAL A 96 -10.59 -4.12 7.45
N THR A 97 -11.55 -4.85 8.05
CA THR A 97 -12.09 -4.52 9.37
C THR A 97 -11.02 -4.42 10.45
N PRO A 98 -10.03 -5.35 10.53
CA PRO A 98 -8.99 -5.25 11.54
C PRO A 98 -8.09 -4.03 11.37
N ILE A 99 -7.79 -3.63 10.11
CA ILE A 99 -7.00 -2.42 9.82
C ILE A 99 -7.78 -1.16 10.24
N ILE A 100 -9.05 -1.10 9.89
CA ILE A 100 -9.92 0.03 10.27
C ILE A 100 -10.01 0.13 11.79
N ALA A 101 -10.22 -0.97 12.49
CA ALA A 101 -10.29 -1.00 13.95
C ALA A 101 -8.99 -0.52 14.60
N PHE A 102 -7.82 -0.93 14.09
CA PHE A 102 -6.51 -0.49 14.58
C PHE A 102 -6.39 1.03 14.60
N PHE A 103 -6.91 1.70 13.57
CA PHE A 103 -6.89 3.17 13.50
C PHE A 103 -8.02 3.81 14.30
N GLN A 104 -9.25 3.32 14.22
CA GLN A 104 -10.41 3.94 14.87
C GLN A 104 -10.36 3.86 16.40
N THR A 105 -9.81 2.77 16.95
CA THR A 105 -9.63 2.62 18.40
C THR A 105 -8.49 3.49 18.96
N GLY A 106 -7.65 4.06 18.09
CA GLY A 106 -6.47 4.81 18.49
C GLY A 106 -5.27 3.93 18.88
N GLU A 107 -5.38 2.60 18.74
CA GLU A 107 -4.31 1.66 19.07
C GLU A 107 -3.03 1.94 18.29
N TYR A 108 -3.13 2.42 17.04
CA TYR A 108 -2.00 2.79 16.18
C TYR A 108 -0.99 3.74 16.83
N LYS A 109 -1.43 4.55 17.83
CA LYS A 109 -0.55 5.50 18.53
C LYS A 109 0.54 4.84 19.37
N GLU A 110 0.36 3.58 19.74
CA GLU A 110 1.31 2.81 20.55
C GLU A 110 2.36 2.07 19.71
N TYR A 111 2.25 2.10 18.38
CA TYR A 111 3.09 1.31 17.47
C TYR A 111 3.74 2.22 16.41
N GLN A 112 4.82 1.71 15.84
CA GLN A 112 5.54 2.34 14.72
C GLN A 112 5.45 1.52 13.45
N GLN A 113 5.06 0.25 13.56
CA GLN A 113 4.87 -0.66 12.44
C GLN A 113 3.64 -1.53 12.67
N ALA A 114 3.09 -2.03 11.58
CA ALA A 114 2.09 -3.08 11.64
C ALA A 114 2.31 -4.09 10.51
N VAL A 115 2.08 -5.35 10.84
CA VAL A 115 2.13 -6.48 9.91
C VAL A 115 0.76 -7.14 9.86
N TYR A 116 0.37 -7.64 8.70
CA TYR A 116 -0.85 -8.42 8.51
C TYR A 116 -0.53 -9.68 7.71
N LYS A 117 -1.48 -10.63 7.70
CA LYS A 117 -1.32 -11.86 6.92
C LYS A 117 -1.62 -11.61 5.45
N ALA A 118 -0.67 -11.93 4.59
CA ALA A 118 -0.88 -12.07 3.16
C ALA A 118 -1.07 -13.55 2.82
N ARG A 119 -2.07 -13.84 1.99
CA ARG A 119 -2.30 -15.17 1.45
C ARG A 119 -1.76 -15.26 0.03
N ASN A 120 -0.74 -16.10 -0.13
CA ASN A 120 -0.13 -16.38 -1.42
C ASN A 120 -0.74 -17.66 -2.01
N TYR A 121 -1.55 -17.52 -3.04
CA TYR A 121 -2.12 -18.64 -3.77
C TYR A 121 -1.05 -19.29 -4.64
N LEU A 122 -0.83 -20.58 -4.44
CA LEU A 122 0.13 -21.37 -5.20
C LEU A 122 -0.47 -21.94 -6.50
N GLN A 123 -1.80 -21.97 -6.58
CA GLN A 123 -2.55 -22.41 -7.74
C GLN A 123 -3.70 -21.44 -8.04
N SER A 124 -3.99 -21.25 -9.32
CA SER A 124 -4.99 -20.32 -9.81
C SER A 124 -6.43 -20.65 -9.37
N ASP A 125 -6.71 -21.90 -9.02
CA ASP A 125 -8.01 -22.36 -8.52
C ASP A 125 -8.20 -22.10 -7.01
N GLY A 126 -7.17 -21.56 -6.33
CA GLY A 126 -7.20 -21.28 -4.91
C GLY A 126 -7.10 -22.52 -3.99
N SER A 127 -6.88 -23.72 -4.54
CA SER A 127 -6.85 -24.97 -3.79
C SER A 127 -5.64 -25.12 -2.86
N SER A 128 -4.59 -24.34 -3.10
CA SER A 128 -3.36 -24.36 -2.31
C SER A 128 -2.84 -22.95 -2.09
N TYR A 129 -2.49 -22.63 -0.84
CA TYR A 129 -1.96 -21.32 -0.48
C TYR A 129 -0.99 -21.41 0.70
N VAL A 130 -0.22 -20.35 0.87
CA VAL A 130 0.65 -20.13 2.05
C VAL A 130 0.33 -18.76 2.63
N ASP A 131 0.08 -18.70 3.93
CA ASP A 131 -0.10 -17.46 4.66
C ASP A 131 1.24 -17.02 5.28
N GLU A 132 1.60 -15.76 5.09
CA GLU A 132 2.79 -15.16 5.67
C GLU A 132 2.50 -13.76 6.26
N TRP A 133 3.28 -13.37 7.27
CA TRP A 133 3.20 -12.03 7.83
C TRP A 133 4.01 -11.06 6.97
N VAL A 134 3.37 -10.01 6.48
CA VAL A 134 4.02 -9.00 5.64
C VAL A 134 4.08 -7.65 6.35
N ALA A 135 5.25 -6.99 6.27
CA ALA A 135 5.49 -5.67 6.83
C ALA A 135 5.22 -4.61 5.73
N ARG A 136 3.97 -4.20 5.60
CA ARG A 136 3.51 -3.25 4.58
C ARG A 136 3.03 -1.91 5.15
N MET A 137 2.97 -1.80 6.49
CA MET A 137 2.47 -0.59 7.16
C MET A 137 3.50 -0.05 8.16
N MET A 138 3.75 1.26 8.08
CA MET A 138 4.70 1.95 8.94
C MET A 138 4.24 3.37 9.23
N LYS A 139 4.50 3.84 10.46
CA LYS A 139 4.39 5.25 10.81
C LYS A 139 5.48 6.04 10.07
N LEU A 140 5.10 7.15 9.43
CA LEU A 140 6.05 7.97 8.69
C LEU A 140 6.91 8.83 9.62
N GLU A 141 8.20 8.81 9.39
CA GLU A 141 9.21 9.65 10.02
C GLU A 141 10.03 10.36 8.92
N ALA A 142 10.80 11.38 9.29
CA ALA A 142 11.52 12.20 8.33
C ALA A 142 12.57 11.44 7.50
N ASP A 143 13.07 10.32 8.03
CA ASP A 143 14.06 9.46 7.38
C ASP A 143 13.45 8.18 6.78
N THR A 144 12.12 8.05 6.76
CA THR A 144 11.46 6.89 6.15
C THR A 144 11.68 6.88 4.63
N HIS A 145 12.16 5.77 4.11
CA HIS A 145 12.41 5.57 2.69
C HIS A 145 12.43 4.08 2.31
N PHE A 146 12.35 3.79 1.01
CA PHE A 146 12.55 2.43 0.50
C PHE A 146 13.99 2.22 0.07
N GLU A 147 14.53 1.04 0.38
CA GLU A 147 15.84 0.55 -0.06
C GLU A 147 15.70 -0.78 -0.79
N GLY A 148 16.62 -1.06 -1.71
CA GLY A 148 16.66 -2.29 -2.49
C GLY A 148 15.97 -2.17 -3.84
N SER A 149 16.71 -2.40 -4.93
CA SER A 149 16.14 -2.37 -6.29
C SER A 149 15.19 -3.52 -6.56
N VAL A 150 15.39 -4.66 -5.89
CA VAL A 150 14.53 -5.85 -5.87
C VAL A 150 14.40 -6.29 -4.42
N HIS A 151 13.23 -6.80 -4.04
CA HIS A 151 12.86 -7.10 -2.64
C HIS A 151 13.03 -5.88 -1.72
N GLU A 152 12.49 -4.76 -2.19
CA GLU A 152 12.57 -3.49 -1.51
C GLU A 152 11.92 -3.55 -0.11
N SER A 153 12.50 -2.82 0.81
CA SER A 153 12.04 -2.69 2.18
C SER A 153 11.81 -1.24 2.55
N LEU A 154 10.73 -0.97 3.28
CA LEU A 154 10.48 0.33 3.90
C LEU A 154 11.30 0.42 5.19
N VAL A 155 12.17 1.40 5.27
CA VAL A 155 13.14 1.56 6.37
C VAL A 155 13.12 3.00 6.91
N PRO A 156 13.64 3.23 8.13
CA PRO A 156 14.10 2.24 9.09
C PRO A 156 12.94 1.55 9.83
N ALA A 157 13.00 0.22 9.94
CA ALA A 157 12.08 -0.53 10.77
C ALA A 157 12.50 -0.40 12.24
N ARG A 158 11.75 0.36 13.04
CA ARG A 158 12.05 0.60 14.46
C ARG A 158 10.77 0.65 15.29
N GLY A 159 10.95 0.53 16.62
CA GLY A 159 9.85 0.62 17.58
C GLY A 159 8.98 -0.63 17.68
N ARG A 160 7.78 -0.45 18.22
CA ARG A 160 6.82 -1.55 18.43
C ARG A 160 6.08 -1.91 17.14
N CYS A 161 5.95 -3.21 16.90
CA CYS A 161 5.22 -3.74 15.76
C CYS A 161 3.92 -4.41 16.21
N LYS A 162 2.80 -4.05 15.59
CA LYS A 162 1.48 -4.68 15.78
C LYS A 162 1.29 -5.81 14.78
N LYS A 163 0.83 -6.95 15.23
CA LYS A 163 0.21 -7.97 14.36
C LYS A 163 -1.29 -7.70 14.26
N ILE A 164 -1.75 -7.43 13.05
CA ILE A 164 -3.17 -7.25 12.71
C ILE A 164 -3.65 -8.57 12.10
N ASP A 165 -4.58 -9.25 12.75
CA ASP A 165 -5.05 -10.60 12.38
C ASP A 165 -6.49 -10.55 11.89
#